data_0d5182131c6e5607bec8ebc05535e642
#
_entry.id   0d5182131c6e5607bec8ebc05535e642
#
_cell.length_a   1.000
_cell.length_b   1.000
_cell.length_c   1.000
_cell.angle_alpha   90.00
_cell.angle_beta   90.00
_cell.angle_gamma   90.00
#
_symmetry.space_group_name_H-M   'P 1'
#
loop_
_entity.id
_entity.type
_entity.pdbx_description
1 polymer ?
#
loop_
_entity_poly.entity_id
_entity_poly.type
_entity_poly.pdbx_seq_one_letter_code
_entity_poly.pdbx_strand_id
1 'polypeptide(L)'
;SVSGNTVTVKSVGAGSANITVKSASNTNYNEKTVTYSVTVKYQTFTENSGVGYYADTDENGTVDGIIFADFKNGGSGYWGVSSDPYTIPTKTGLEEYYVSKTNYNGPFGTKDVLSARGSGNARFNVMALSDYNNGTKYYFKDAKNIKSGEWSMPTINTWITFAGQLNIRKTNQYREYGLKDTYWSSSGEYIGLYNGFTYSYSPYEKFPVRLSRTF
;
A
#
# COMPACT_ATOMS: atom_id res chain seq x y z
N SER A 1 19.77 23.76 6.52
CA SER A 1 21.22 24.07 6.48
C SER A 1 21.45 25.46 5.95
N VAL A 2 22.58 26.06 6.31
CA VAL A 2 23.03 27.39 5.86
C VAL A 2 24.37 27.22 5.16
N SER A 3 24.52 27.77 3.96
CA SER A 3 25.79 27.82 3.23
C SER A 3 25.95 29.17 2.58
N GLY A 4 26.96 29.95 3.03
CA GLY A 4 27.13 31.34 2.61
C GLY A 4 25.86 32.18 2.90
N ASN A 5 25.31 32.79 1.88
CA ASN A 5 24.09 33.62 1.98
C ASN A 5 22.80 32.79 1.69
N THR A 6 22.90 31.50 1.57
CA THR A 6 21.76 30.62 1.23
C THR A 6 21.32 29.82 2.44
N VAL A 7 20.02 29.88 2.76
CA VAL A 7 19.35 29.06 3.75
C VAL A 7 18.58 27.99 3.02
N THR A 8 18.95 26.71 3.20
CA THR A 8 18.23 25.59 2.63
C THR A 8 17.28 25.00 3.67
N VAL A 9 15.99 24.99 3.35
CA VAL A 9 14.92 24.40 4.16
C VAL A 9 14.55 23.06 3.55
N LYS A 10 14.62 21.97 4.35
CA LYS A 10 14.18 20.64 3.94
C LYS A 10 12.87 20.34 4.65
N SER A 11 11.85 20.04 3.88
CA SER A 11 10.57 19.52 4.39
C SER A 11 10.76 18.11 4.93
N VAL A 12 10.26 17.86 6.14
CA VAL A 12 10.23 16.53 6.78
C VAL A 12 8.80 16.03 7.04
N GLY A 13 7.80 16.88 6.76
CA GLY A 13 6.38 16.58 6.94
C GLY A 13 5.53 17.77 6.57
N ALA A 14 4.22 17.59 6.48
CA ALA A 14 3.28 18.69 6.25
C ALA A 14 3.07 19.49 7.54
N GLY A 15 2.88 20.78 7.38
CA GLY A 15 2.68 21.72 8.47
C GLY A 15 3.12 23.13 8.09
N SER A 16 3.00 24.04 9.04
CA SER A 16 3.47 25.42 8.87
C SER A 16 4.56 25.73 9.90
N ALA A 17 5.60 26.41 9.45
CA ALA A 17 6.68 26.86 10.31
C ALA A 17 7.10 28.28 9.94
N ASN A 18 7.51 29.05 10.94
CA ASN A 18 8.13 30.35 10.73
C ASN A 18 9.65 30.21 10.78
N ILE A 19 10.31 30.68 9.74
CA ILE A 19 11.75 30.74 9.66
C ILE A 19 12.17 32.17 9.93
N THR A 20 12.84 32.40 11.04
CA THR A 20 13.33 33.71 11.42
C THR A 20 14.81 33.82 11.07
N VAL A 21 15.13 34.81 10.24
CA VAL A 21 16.51 35.14 9.89
C VAL A 21 16.86 36.47 10.62
N LYS A 22 17.92 36.43 11.40
CA LYS A 22 18.40 37.55 12.19
C LYS A 22 19.81 37.94 11.76
N SER A 23 20.01 39.14 11.34
CA SER A 23 21.35 39.71 11.17
C SER A 23 21.81 40.35 12.49
N ALA A 24 23.02 40.07 12.89
CA ALA A 24 23.62 40.77 14.04
C ALA A 24 23.95 42.24 13.66
N SER A 25 23.85 43.13 14.65
CA SER A 25 24.33 44.49 14.50
C SER A 25 25.86 44.52 14.40
N ASN A 26 26.37 45.49 13.68
CA ASN A 26 27.79 45.87 13.68
C ASN A 26 27.94 47.39 13.73
N THR A 27 29.17 47.92 13.63
CA THR A 27 29.45 49.33 13.76
C THR A 27 28.71 50.23 12.75
N ASN A 28 28.30 49.64 11.60
CA ASN A 28 27.70 50.38 10.49
C ASN A 28 26.23 50.04 10.23
N TYR A 29 25.72 48.97 10.85
CA TYR A 29 24.36 48.45 10.59
C TYR A 29 23.67 48.02 11.87
N ASN A 30 22.39 48.34 11.99
CA ASN A 30 21.54 47.89 13.07
C ASN A 30 21.12 46.42 12.84
N GLU A 31 20.81 45.71 13.93
CA GLU A 31 20.19 44.40 13.87
C GLU A 31 18.89 44.45 13.06
N LYS A 32 18.68 43.41 12.24
CA LYS A 32 17.42 43.21 11.51
C LYS A 32 16.95 41.79 11.62
N THR A 33 15.68 41.62 11.89
CA THR A 33 15.00 40.32 11.93
C THR A 33 13.94 40.27 10.82
N VAL A 34 13.93 39.21 10.05
CA VAL A 34 12.92 38.92 9.03
C VAL A 34 12.36 37.55 9.26
N THR A 35 11.04 37.40 9.24
CA THR A 35 10.35 36.13 9.40
C THR A 35 9.65 35.72 8.10
N TYR A 36 9.89 34.53 7.66
CA TYR A 36 9.24 33.90 6.51
C TYR A 36 8.33 32.76 7.00
N SER A 37 7.07 32.79 6.63
CA SER A 37 6.16 31.69 6.88
C SER A 37 6.26 30.66 5.73
N VAL A 38 6.56 29.43 6.05
CA VAL A 38 6.62 28.33 5.08
C VAL A 38 5.52 27.33 5.45
N THR A 39 4.67 27.01 4.48
CA THR A 39 3.64 25.99 4.63
C THR A 39 3.95 24.84 3.68
N VAL A 40 4.14 23.66 4.23
CA VAL A 40 4.27 22.40 3.49
C VAL A 40 2.92 21.68 3.57
N LYS A 41 2.34 21.39 2.42
CA LYS A 41 1.09 20.64 2.32
C LYS A 41 1.38 19.20 1.93
N TYR A 42 0.54 18.26 2.37
CA TYR A 42 0.53 16.94 1.77
C TYR A 42 0.17 17.05 0.29
N GLN A 43 0.83 16.24 -0.52
CA GLN A 43 0.45 16.13 -1.92
C GLN A 43 -0.90 15.44 -2.00
N THR A 44 -1.84 16.03 -2.74
CA THR A 44 -3.09 15.36 -3.08
C THR A 44 -2.80 14.30 -4.13
N PHE A 45 -3.29 13.07 -3.90
CA PHE A 45 -3.21 12.01 -4.90
C PHE A 45 -4.28 12.24 -5.96
N THR A 46 -3.86 12.73 -7.13
CA THR A 46 -4.74 13.12 -8.25
C THR A 46 -4.84 12.08 -9.35
N GLU A 47 -4.06 11.01 -9.26
CA GLU A 47 -4.04 9.96 -10.28
C GLU A 47 -5.34 9.16 -10.32
N ASN A 48 -5.67 8.63 -11.50
CA ASN A 48 -6.90 7.85 -11.69
C ASN A 48 -6.94 6.57 -10.86
N SER A 49 -5.76 5.97 -10.60
CA SER A 49 -5.62 4.76 -9.81
C SER A 49 -4.26 4.72 -9.11
N GLY A 50 -4.24 4.20 -7.87
CA GLY A 50 -3.01 3.88 -7.13
C GLY A 50 -2.58 2.42 -7.27
N VAL A 51 -3.22 1.64 -8.15
CA VAL A 51 -2.89 0.23 -8.37
C VAL A 51 -1.44 0.08 -8.81
N GLY A 52 -0.72 -0.82 -8.14
CA GLY A 52 0.70 -1.06 -8.35
C GLY A 52 1.64 -0.19 -7.52
N TYR A 53 1.14 0.77 -6.75
CA TYR A 53 1.95 1.52 -5.78
C TYR A 53 2.12 0.70 -4.49
N TYR A 54 3.25 0.90 -3.84
CA TYR A 54 3.42 0.40 -2.47
C TYR A 54 2.66 1.28 -1.48
N ALA A 55 2.32 0.71 -0.34
CA ALA A 55 1.66 1.41 0.76
C ALA A 55 2.48 1.30 2.05
N ASP A 56 2.53 2.41 2.76
CA ASP A 56 2.92 2.50 4.16
C ASP A 56 1.62 2.84 4.93
N THR A 57 0.93 1.80 5.39
CA THR A 57 -0.47 1.93 5.84
C THR A 57 -0.61 2.46 7.27
N ASP A 58 0.47 2.56 8.01
CA ASP A 58 0.51 3.06 9.38
C ASP A 58 1.43 4.28 9.58
N GLU A 59 1.96 4.84 8.47
CA GLU A 59 2.84 6.00 8.45
C GLU A 59 4.11 5.88 9.31
N ASN A 60 4.61 4.66 9.49
CA ASN A 60 5.84 4.44 10.27
C ASN A 60 7.13 4.57 9.45
N GLY A 61 7.03 4.86 8.16
CA GLY A 61 8.15 4.97 7.22
C GLY A 61 8.60 3.63 6.64
N THR A 62 7.89 2.56 6.94
CA THR A 62 8.16 1.21 6.42
C THR A 62 7.02 0.76 5.51
N VAL A 63 7.37 0.39 4.29
CA VAL A 63 6.38 -0.15 3.34
C VAL A 63 5.91 -1.52 3.80
N ASP A 64 4.60 -1.69 3.94
CA ASP A 64 3.96 -2.91 4.46
C ASP A 64 3.04 -3.60 3.44
N GLY A 65 2.66 -2.93 2.36
CA GLY A 65 1.73 -3.48 1.38
C GLY A 65 1.91 -2.99 -0.05
N ILE A 66 1.17 -3.63 -0.96
CA ILE A 66 1.02 -3.21 -2.35
C ILE A 66 -0.46 -2.98 -2.67
N ILE A 67 -0.77 -1.84 -3.28
CA ILE A 67 -2.12 -1.46 -3.69
C ILE A 67 -2.49 -2.24 -4.95
N PHE A 68 -3.62 -2.94 -4.92
CA PHE A 68 -4.10 -3.71 -6.07
C PHE A 68 -5.53 -3.38 -6.51
N ALA A 69 -6.27 -2.59 -5.75
CA ALA A 69 -7.59 -2.12 -6.15
C ALA A 69 -7.86 -0.71 -5.65
N ASP A 70 -8.58 0.08 -6.45
CA ASP A 70 -9.03 1.44 -6.13
C ASP A 70 -10.56 1.46 -6.12
N PHE A 71 -11.15 1.59 -4.95
CA PHE A 71 -12.61 1.63 -4.78
C PHE A 71 -13.27 2.93 -5.28
N LYS A 72 -12.50 3.98 -5.57
CA LYS A 72 -13.05 5.17 -6.23
C LYS A 72 -13.44 4.85 -7.67
N ASN A 73 -12.61 4.11 -8.36
CA ASN A 73 -12.79 3.79 -9.78
C ASN A 73 -13.58 2.49 -9.98
N GLY A 74 -13.49 1.56 -9.02
CA GLY A 74 -14.09 0.23 -9.18
C GLY A 74 -13.49 -0.54 -10.36
N GLY A 75 -14.23 -1.51 -10.85
CA GLY A 75 -13.86 -2.26 -12.06
C GLY A 75 -14.17 -3.75 -11.96
N SER A 76 -13.86 -4.46 -13.03
CA SER A 76 -13.99 -5.92 -13.10
C SER A 76 -13.00 -6.47 -14.09
N GLY A 77 -12.75 -7.77 -14.01
CA GLY A 77 -11.88 -8.47 -14.94
C GLY A 77 -11.90 -9.96 -14.69
N TYR A 78 -10.94 -10.65 -15.29
CA TYR A 78 -10.80 -12.09 -15.19
C TYR A 78 -9.35 -12.44 -14.87
N TRP A 79 -9.17 -13.54 -14.15
CA TRP A 79 -7.86 -14.09 -13.87
C TRP A 79 -7.86 -15.62 -13.97
N GLY A 80 -6.69 -16.16 -14.23
CA GLY A 80 -6.45 -17.60 -14.24
C GLY A 80 -6.78 -18.27 -15.57
N VAL A 81 -6.65 -19.59 -15.58
CA VAL A 81 -6.88 -20.43 -16.78
C VAL A 81 -8.36 -20.59 -17.06
N SER A 82 -9.16 -20.69 -16.02
CA SER A 82 -10.62 -20.78 -16.06
C SER A 82 -11.31 -19.45 -16.29
N SER A 83 -10.53 -18.37 -16.40
CA SER A 83 -11.06 -17.01 -16.49
C SER A 83 -12.00 -16.68 -15.32
N ASP A 84 -11.51 -16.89 -14.09
CA ASP A 84 -12.28 -16.59 -12.88
C ASP A 84 -12.56 -15.09 -12.80
N PRO A 85 -13.84 -14.67 -12.71
CA PRO A 85 -14.20 -13.26 -12.69
C PRO A 85 -13.92 -12.63 -11.33
N TYR A 86 -13.53 -11.35 -11.35
CA TYR A 86 -13.48 -10.52 -10.14
C TYR A 86 -14.23 -9.20 -10.32
N THR A 87 -14.66 -8.63 -9.21
CA THR A 87 -15.32 -7.33 -9.18
C THR A 87 -14.70 -6.47 -8.08
N ILE A 88 -14.38 -5.22 -8.44
CA ILE A 88 -13.98 -4.16 -7.51
C ILE A 88 -15.17 -3.23 -7.38
N PRO A 89 -15.87 -3.21 -6.21
CA PRO A 89 -16.99 -2.32 -6.02
C PRO A 89 -16.54 -0.86 -5.98
N THR A 90 -17.42 0.06 -6.39
CA THR A 90 -17.20 1.49 -6.19
C THR A 90 -17.71 1.93 -4.82
N LYS A 91 -17.01 2.90 -4.23
CA LYS A 91 -17.44 3.59 -3.02
C LYS A 91 -17.55 5.09 -3.30
N THR A 92 -18.48 5.74 -2.66
CA THR A 92 -18.67 7.20 -2.70
C THR A 92 -17.90 7.88 -1.58
N GLY A 93 -17.65 9.18 -1.72
CA GLY A 93 -16.97 9.96 -0.68
C GLY A 93 -15.45 9.79 -0.63
N LEU A 94 -14.85 9.17 -1.66
CA LEU A 94 -13.40 8.92 -1.76
C LEU A 94 -12.69 9.91 -2.72
N GLU A 95 -13.17 11.11 -2.84
CA GLU A 95 -12.70 12.05 -3.86
C GLU A 95 -11.34 12.66 -3.53
N GLU A 96 -11.08 12.90 -2.24
CA GLU A 96 -9.82 13.45 -1.78
C GLU A 96 -9.04 12.41 -0.95
N TYR A 97 -7.80 12.21 -1.33
CA TYR A 97 -6.89 11.34 -0.63
C TYR A 97 -5.52 12.00 -0.53
N TYR A 98 -5.17 12.45 0.67
CA TYR A 98 -3.92 13.15 0.92
C TYR A 98 -2.85 12.16 1.32
N VAL A 99 -1.80 12.03 0.51
CA VAL A 99 -0.70 11.10 0.73
C VAL A 99 0.65 11.77 0.53
N SER A 100 1.67 11.24 1.17
CA SER A 100 3.05 11.45 0.77
C SER A 100 3.44 10.36 -0.23
N LYS A 101 4.33 10.71 -1.17
CA LYS A 101 4.74 9.84 -2.28
C LYS A 101 6.27 9.76 -2.32
N THR A 102 6.80 8.55 -2.28
CA THR A 102 8.24 8.27 -2.39
C THR A 102 8.45 7.05 -3.30
N ASN A 103 9.70 6.68 -3.55
CA ASN A 103 10.03 5.46 -4.29
C ASN A 103 10.54 4.38 -3.33
N TYR A 104 10.14 3.16 -3.59
CA TYR A 104 10.61 1.97 -2.89
C TYR A 104 10.98 0.86 -3.88
N ASN A 105 12.07 0.16 -3.62
CA ASN A 105 12.48 -1.01 -4.39
C ASN A 105 12.13 -2.29 -3.62
N GLY A 106 11.13 -2.99 -4.07
CA GLY A 106 10.57 -4.17 -3.41
C GLY A 106 10.32 -5.34 -4.36
N PRO A 107 9.66 -6.40 -3.90
CA PRO A 107 9.44 -7.61 -4.70
C PRO A 107 8.65 -7.35 -5.99
N PHE A 108 7.83 -6.30 -6.04
CA PHE A 108 7.08 -5.89 -7.25
C PHE A 108 7.83 -4.84 -8.08
N GLY A 109 9.14 -4.72 -7.93
CA GLY A 109 10.00 -3.73 -8.60
C GLY A 109 10.02 -2.39 -7.86
N THR A 110 10.62 -1.38 -8.50
CA THR A 110 10.66 -0.02 -7.97
C THR A 110 9.35 0.68 -8.24
N LYS A 111 8.62 1.08 -7.21
CA LYS A 111 7.30 1.70 -7.26
C LYS A 111 7.24 2.91 -6.34
N ASP A 112 6.35 3.83 -6.67
CA ASP A 112 5.98 4.90 -5.76
C ASP A 112 5.29 4.34 -4.51
N VAL A 113 5.43 5.04 -3.40
CA VAL A 113 4.79 4.69 -2.12
C VAL A 113 3.76 5.75 -1.77
N LEU A 114 2.58 5.30 -1.39
CA LEU A 114 1.53 6.13 -0.82
C LEU A 114 1.46 5.88 0.68
N SER A 115 1.56 6.96 1.46
CA SER A 115 1.33 6.95 2.91
C SER A 115 0.19 7.91 3.19
N ALA A 116 -0.94 7.41 3.67
CA ALA A 116 -2.05 8.27 4.03
C ALA A 116 -1.73 9.07 5.28
N ARG A 117 -2.23 10.28 5.33
CA ARG A 117 -2.25 11.03 6.58
C ARG A 117 -3.31 10.45 7.51
N GLY A 118 -2.90 9.87 8.63
CA GLY A 118 -3.79 9.20 9.56
C GLY A 118 -4.18 7.80 9.09
N SER A 119 -5.43 7.42 9.28
CA SER A 119 -5.91 6.04 9.01
C SER A 119 -6.32 5.75 7.56
N GLY A 120 -6.09 6.67 6.64
CA GLY A 120 -6.63 6.58 5.29
C GLY A 120 -8.14 6.80 5.23
N ASN A 121 -8.75 6.54 4.09
CA ASN A 121 -10.20 6.65 3.90
C ASN A 121 -10.84 5.40 3.27
N ALA A 122 -10.16 4.28 3.35
CA ALA A 122 -10.57 2.99 2.78
C ALA A 122 -10.79 3.02 1.26
N ARG A 123 -10.02 3.85 0.55
CA ARG A 123 -10.07 3.94 -0.91
C ARG A 123 -9.39 2.75 -1.59
N PHE A 124 -8.27 2.30 -1.05
CA PHE A 124 -7.46 1.28 -1.68
C PHE A 124 -7.59 -0.07 -0.99
N ASN A 125 -7.50 -1.15 -1.77
CA ASN A 125 -7.27 -2.48 -1.22
C ASN A 125 -5.79 -2.83 -1.36
N VAL A 126 -5.20 -3.27 -0.26
CA VAL A 126 -3.75 -3.48 -0.10
C VAL A 126 -3.49 -4.92 0.31
N MET A 127 -2.55 -5.58 -0.34
CA MET A 127 -2.05 -6.90 0.03
C MET A 127 -0.72 -6.74 0.78
N ALA A 128 -0.55 -7.43 1.90
CA ALA A 128 0.71 -7.43 2.65
C ALA A 128 1.88 -7.93 1.78
N LEU A 129 3.07 -7.35 1.96
CA LEU A 129 4.27 -7.75 1.21
C LEU A 129 4.84 -9.08 1.69
N SER A 130 4.50 -9.50 2.90
CA SER A 130 4.98 -10.75 3.51
C SER A 130 3.83 -11.65 3.92
N ASP A 131 4.11 -12.95 3.93
CA ASP A 131 3.18 -13.94 4.45
C ASP A 131 3.10 -13.84 5.97
N TYR A 132 1.92 -14.06 6.51
CA TYR A 132 1.71 -14.14 7.96
C TYR A 132 2.60 -15.22 8.59
N ASN A 133 3.22 -14.89 9.71
CA ASN A 133 4.11 -15.78 10.47
C ASN A 133 5.16 -16.50 9.59
N ASN A 134 5.86 -15.71 8.75
CA ASN A 134 6.93 -16.17 7.86
C ASN A 134 6.53 -17.32 6.90
N GLY A 135 5.25 -17.37 6.50
CA GLY A 135 4.75 -18.37 5.56
C GLY A 135 4.47 -19.74 6.19
N THR A 136 4.26 -19.79 7.49
CA THR A 136 3.76 -20.98 8.17
C THR A 136 2.45 -21.43 7.53
N LYS A 137 2.33 -22.74 7.29
CA LYS A 137 1.14 -23.35 6.68
C LYS A 137 0.15 -23.80 7.73
N TYR A 138 -1.12 -23.47 7.54
CA TYR A 138 -2.21 -23.77 8.44
C TYR A 138 -3.28 -24.63 7.76
N TYR A 139 -3.95 -25.51 8.51
CA TYR A 139 -5.27 -25.98 8.11
C TYR A 139 -6.26 -24.82 8.12
N PHE A 140 -7.28 -24.87 7.27
CA PHE A 140 -8.25 -23.79 7.20
C PHE A 140 -8.93 -23.49 8.54
N LYS A 141 -9.27 -24.51 9.33
CA LYS A 141 -9.87 -24.35 10.66
C LYS A 141 -9.06 -23.44 11.60
N ASP A 142 -7.72 -23.48 11.45
CA ASP A 142 -6.77 -22.70 12.26
C ASP A 142 -6.48 -21.35 11.60
N ALA A 143 -6.57 -21.27 10.27
CA ALA A 143 -6.31 -20.08 9.48
C ALA A 143 -7.46 -19.05 9.51
N LYS A 144 -8.72 -19.50 9.49
CA LYS A 144 -9.91 -18.67 9.23
C LYS A 144 -10.11 -17.46 10.12
N ASN A 145 -9.48 -17.43 11.30
CA ASN A 145 -9.57 -16.34 12.26
C ASN A 145 -8.28 -15.50 12.35
N ILE A 146 -7.29 -15.77 11.48
CA ILE A 146 -6.02 -15.04 11.49
C ILE A 146 -6.27 -13.57 11.10
N LYS A 147 -5.86 -12.69 12.01
CA LYS A 147 -5.90 -11.23 11.86
C LYS A 147 -4.65 -10.62 12.49
N SER A 148 -4.27 -9.44 12.05
CA SER A 148 -3.19 -8.63 12.63
C SER A 148 -3.59 -7.16 12.53
N GLY A 149 -4.10 -6.58 13.61
CA GLY A 149 -4.72 -5.26 13.56
C GLY A 149 -5.87 -5.22 12.55
N GLU A 150 -5.79 -4.30 11.59
CA GLU A 150 -6.78 -4.15 10.51
C GLU A 150 -6.56 -5.11 9.32
N TRP A 151 -5.48 -5.88 9.35
CA TRP A 151 -5.19 -6.89 8.34
C TRP A 151 -5.97 -8.17 8.60
N SER A 152 -6.59 -8.70 7.57
CA SER A 152 -7.41 -9.93 7.63
C SER A 152 -7.19 -10.79 6.39
N MET A 153 -7.63 -12.05 6.47
CA MET A 153 -7.56 -12.94 5.31
C MET A 153 -8.38 -12.41 4.14
N PRO A 154 -7.81 -12.38 2.92
CA PRO A 154 -8.53 -12.02 1.71
C PRO A 154 -9.67 -13.01 1.41
N THR A 155 -10.74 -12.52 0.81
CA THR A 155 -11.73 -13.39 0.14
C THR A 155 -11.14 -13.97 -1.15
N ILE A 156 -11.81 -14.96 -1.74
CA ILE A 156 -11.36 -15.48 -3.04
C ILE A 156 -11.44 -14.39 -4.13
N ASN A 157 -12.48 -13.55 -4.14
CA ASN A 157 -12.57 -12.41 -5.06
C ASN A 157 -11.40 -11.42 -4.85
N THR A 158 -10.99 -11.18 -3.61
CA THR A 158 -9.84 -10.32 -3.29
C THR A 158 -8.54 -10.89 -3.87
N TRP A 159 -8.33 -12.21 -3.76
CA TRP A 159 -7.18 -12.90 -4.35
C TRP A 159 -7.17 -12.83 -5.87
N ILE A 160 -8.31 -13.11 -6.51
CA ILE A 160 -8.44 -13.06 -7.98
C ILE A 160 -8.21 -11.61 -8.47
N THR A 161 -8.76 -10.62 -7.76
CA THR A 161 -8.53 -9.20 -8.04
C THR A 161 -7.05 -8.85 -7.95
N PHE A 162 -6.39 -9.24 -6.87
CA PHE A 162 -4.95 -9.00 -6.66
C PHE A 162 -4.12 -9.56 -7.82
N ALA A 163 -4.33 -10.84 -8.14
CA ALA A 163 -3.57 -11.50 -9.19
C ALA A 163 -3.88 -10.92 -10.59
N GLY A 164 -5.14 -10.59 -10.85
CA GLY A 164 -5.57 -10.00 -12.12
C GLY A 164 -5.07 -8.56 -12.31
N GLN A 165 -5.24 -7.70 -11.32
CA GLN A 165 -4.84 -6.29 -11.40
C GLN A 165 -3.33 -6.10 -11.51
N LEU A 166 -2.55 -6.92 -10.83
CA LEU A 166 -1.08 -6.89 -10.90
C LEU A 166 -0.51 -7.77 -12.01
N ASN A 167 -1.37 -8.33 -12.87
CA ASN A 167 -0.97 -9.19 -14.00
C ASN A 167 -0.09 -10.36 -13.57
N ILE A 168 -0.37 -10.96 -12.41
CA ILE A 168 0.30 -12.14 -11.91
C ILE A 168 -0.21 -13.34 -12.70
N ARG A 169 0.55 -13.76 -13.68
CA ARG A 169 0.19 -14.88 -14.54
C ARG A 169 0.48 -16.21 -13.85
N LYS A 170 -0.19 -17.27 -14.32
CA LYS A 170 -0.13 -18.66 -13.84
C LYS A 170 1.23 -19.37 -13.93
N THR A 171 2.24 -18.80 -14.51
CA THR A 171 3.55 -19.44 -14.70
C THR A 171 4.61 -18.77 -13.86
N ASN A 172 5.11 -19.41 -12.85
CA ASN A 172 6.30 -19.07 -12.02
C ASN A 172 6.52 -17.61 -11.60
N GLN A 173 5.87 -16.65 -12.26
CA GLN A 173 5.97 -15.21 -11.99
C GLN A 173 5.63 -14.84 -10.55
N TYR A 174 4.68 -15.56 -9.93
CA TYR A 174 4.32 -15.33 -8.54
C TYR A 174 5.53 -15.46 -7.59
N ARG A 175 6.52 -16.28 -7.94
CA ARG A 175 7.75 -16.46 -7.15
C ARG A 175 8.65 -15.22 -7.18
N GLU A 176 8.67 -14.50 -8.30
CA GLU A 176 9.41 -13.24 -8.44
C GLU A 176 8.86 -12.16 -7.49
N TYR A 177 7.58 -12.28 -7.15
CA TYR A 177 6.88 -11.41 -6.19
C TYR A 177 6.93 -11.90 -4.74
N GLY A 178 7.75 -12.90 -4.43
CA GLY A 178 7.84 -13.49 -3.09
C GLY A 178 6.58 -14.22 -2.64
N LEU A 179 5.73 -14.63 -3.61
CA LEU A 179 4.51 -15.38 -3.35
C LEU A 179 4.77 -16.89 -3.32
N LYS A 180 3.95 -17.63 -2.58
CA LYS A 180 3.90 -19.09 -2.58
C LYS A 180 2.93 -19.61 -3.64
N ASP A 181 2.98 -20.91 -3.87
CA ASP A 181 2.18 -21.59 -4.89
C ASP A 181 0.67 -21.46 -4.66
N THR A 182 0.26 -21.44 -3.40
CA THR A 182 -1.15 -21.55 -3.00
C THR A 182 -1.40 -20.79 -1.69
N TYR A 183 -2.59 -20.20 -1.56
CA TYR A 183 -3.03 -19.48 -0.36
C TYR A 183 -4.49 -19.77 -0.01
N TRP A 184 -4.80 -19.78 1.29
CA TRP A 184 -6.18 -19.77 1.77
C TRP A 184 -6.88 -18.45 1.49
N SER A 185 -8.18 -18.52 1.20
CA SER A 185 -9.12 -17.42 1.30
C SER A 185 -9.94 -17.50 2.59
N SER A 186 -10.58 -16.42 2.98
CA SER A 186 -11.40 -16.37 4.20
C SER A 186 -12.68 -17.23 4.12
N SER A 187 -13.13 -17.61 2.93
CA SER A 187 -14.29 -18.48 2.69
C SER A 187 -13.97 -19.97 2.72
N GLY A 188 -12.70 -20.34 2.85
CA GLY A 188 -12.26 -21.75 2.83
C GLY A 188 -11.86 -22.26 1.45
N GLU A 189 -12.14 -21.51 0.42
CA GLU A 189 -11.55 -21.72 -0.90
C GLU A 189 -10.06 -21.40 -0.87
N TYR A 190 -9.30 -21.82 -1.87
CA TYR A 190 -7.91 -21.47 -2.01
C TYR A 190 -7.54 -21.15 -3.45
N ILE A 191 -6.56 -20.28 -3.62
CA ILE A 191 -6.04 -19.89 -4.92
C ILE A 191 -4.73 -20.61 -5.19
N GLY A 192 -4.61 -21.23 -6.37
CA GLY A 192 -3.38 -21.83 -6.89
C GLY A 192 -2.71 -20.91 -7.89
N LEU A 193 -1.75 -20.09 -7.44
CA LEU A 193 -1.02 -19.15 -8.31
C LEU A 193 -0.15 -19.87 -9.33
N TYR A 194 0.29 -21.08 -9.03
CA TYR A 194 1.16 -21.89 -9.90
C TYR A 194 0.46 -22.38 -11.17
N ASN A 195 -0.86 -22.55 -11.13
CA ASN A 195 -1.61 -23.11 -12.25
C ASN A 195 -2.81 -22.25 -12.68
N GLY A 196 -3.12 -21.16 -11.94
CA GLY A 196 -4.16 -20.23 -12.31
C GLY A 196 -5.58 -20.72 -12.10
N PHE A 197 -5.80 -21.52 -11.04
CA PHE A 197 -7.12 -22.02 -10.65
C PHE A 197 -7.48 -21.59 -9.23
N THR A 198 -8.79 -21.53 -8.99
CA THR A 198 -9.37 -21.52 -7.65
C THR A 198 -9.91 -22.90 -7.33
N TYR A 199 -9.92 -23.24 -6.05
CA TYR A 199 -10.31 -24.57 -5.59
C TYR A 199 -11.26 -24.47 -4.42
N SER A 200 -12.16 -25.43 -4.33
CA SER A 200 -13.04 -25.59 -3.18
C SER A 200 -12.27 -26.03 -1.94
N TYR A 201 -12.91 -25.87 -0.79
CA TYR A 201 -12.37 -26.25 0.51
C TYR A 201 -11.82 -27.68 0.56
N SER A 202 -10.66 -27.84 1.19
CA SER A 202 -10.06 -29.13 1.53
C SER A 202 -9.67 -29.15 3.02
N PRO A 203 -10.22 -30.09 3.84
CA PRO A 203 -9.89 -30.15 5.25
C PRO A 203 -8.49 -30.74 5.52
N TYR A 204 -7.87 -31.34 4.53
CA TYR A 204 -6.60 -32.07 4.68
C TYR A 204 -5.38 -31.23 4.25
N GLU A 205 -5.61 -30.11 3.59
CA GLU A 205 -4.54 -29.28 3.06
C GLU A 205 -4.12 -28.19 4.04
N LYS A 206 -2.84 -27.83 3.96
CA LYS A 206 -2.26 -26.73 4.71
C LYS A 206 -1.64 -25.72 3.75
N PHE A 207 -2.09 -24.49 3.81
CA PHE A 207 -1.52 -23.39 3.02
C PHE A 207 -1.11 -22.21 3.88
N PRO A 208 -0.18 -21.39 3.41
CA PRO A 208 0.15 -20.13 4.06
C PRO A 208 -1.02 -19.13 4.00
N VAL A 209 -0.92 -18.11 4.80
CA VAL A 209 -1.85 -16.98 4.84
C VAL A 209 -1.08 -15.72 4.49
N ARG A 210 -1.62 -14.91 3.59
CA ARG A 210 -1.21 -13.54 3.37
C ARG A 210 -2.41 -12.65 3.61
N LEU A 211 -2.21 -11.53 4.28
CA LEU A 211 -3.30 -10.68 4.73
C LEU A 211 -3.52 -9.52 3.76
N SER A 212 -4.74 -8.99 3.76
CA SER A 212 -5.10 -7.76 3.06
C SER A 212 -5.86 -6.82 3.99
N ARG A 213 -5.86 -5.54 3.65
CA ARG A 213 -6.67 -4.52 4.35
C ARG A 213 -7.17 -3.47 3.36
N THR A 214 -8.14 -2.68 3.78
CA THR A 214 -8.47 -1.42 3.12
C THR A 214 -7.68 -0.27 3.76
N PHE A 215 -7.32 0.70 2.92
CA PHE A 215 -6.44 1.80 3.29
C PHE A 215 -6.88 3.11 2.64
#